data_b8bc789b56f128aa796dfe1066989d3d
#
_entry.id   b8bc789b56f128aa796dfe1066989d3d
#
_cell.length_a   1.000
_cell.length_b   1.000
_cell.length_c   1.000
_cell.angle_alpha   90.00
_cell.angle_beta   90.00
_cell.angle_gamma   90.00
#
_symmetry.space_group_name_H-M   'P 1'
#
loop_
_entity.id
_entity.type
_entity.pdbx_description
1 polymer ?
#
loop_
_entity_poly.entity_id
_entity_poly.type
_entity_poly.pdbx_seq_one_letter_code
_entity_poly.pdbx_strand_id
1 'polypeptide(L)'
;MSSAYKVAMSASASPLLMLDLEGLEVSATEKDMLAHPGAGGLILFTRNYANHEQLAELVRQVRAVRPDMLIAVDQEGGRVQRFRDGFVRLPPMAALGQRYDQSPTEAVREAALLGELMASELTELDIDISFAPVLDLDYGNSSVIGDRSFHGDADAMIALAGAFIDGMSAAGMAATGKHFPGHGHVVADSHLELPVDPRPLADLEAADMRPFMALAPKLDGIMPAHVIYSAVEQQTAGFSRYWLQTQLRERLGFRGVIFSDDLSMAGAHGVGGYPQRAQAALDAGCDMVLACNCREGAEQVLDCLGTNRFQGQVPAAGLRARPRLPMVPERRAIATELAAALREQAAT
;
A
#
# COMPACT_ATOMS: atom_id res chain seq x y z
N MET A 1 45.43 3.08 -4.94
CA MET A 1 45.43 1.79 -4.21
C MET A 1 44.03 1.51 -3.79
N SER A 2 43.38 0.65 -4.55
CA SER A 2 41.97 0.28 -4.39
C SER A 2 41.83 -0.70 -3.22
N SER A 3 41.16 -0.30 -2.15
CA SER A 3 40.80 -1.21 -1.08
C SER A 3 39.43 -1.81 -1.40
N ALA A 4 39.45 -3.03 -1.88
CA ALA A 4 38.26 -3.80 -2.18
C ALA A 4 37.52 -4.14 -0.87
N TYR A 5 36.32 -3.62 -0.69
CA TYR A 5 35.34 -4.14 0.26
C TYR A 5 34.84 -5.48 -0.25
N LYS A 6 35.52 -6.55 0.12
CA LYS A 6 34.93 -7.90 0.12
C LYS A 6 34.08 -8.04 1.39
N VAL A 7 32.82 -7.64 1.32
CA VAL A 7 31.82 -8.06 2.30
C VAL A 7 31.54 -9.54 2.01
N ALA A 8 31.87 -10.40 2.95
CA ALA A 8 31.50 -11.80 2.92
C ALA A 8 29.96 -11.91 2.83
N MET A 9 29.44 -12.48 1.76
CA MET A 9 28.04 -12.83 1.62
C MET A 9 27.68 -13.89 2.66
N SER A 10 27.20 -13.48 3.82
CA SER A 10 26.56 -14.32 4.82
C SER A 10 25.06 -14.32 4.55
N ALA A 11 24.44 -15.49 4.63
CA ALA A 11 23.06 -15.85 4.40
C ALA A 11 22.05 -14.67 4.33
N SER A 12 21.34 -14.60 3.21
CA SER A 12 20.34 -13.64 2.76
C SER A 12 19.63 -12.87 3.87
N ALA A 13 20.07 -11.63 4.14
CA ALA A 13 19.17 -10.65 4.75
C ALA A 13 18.07 -10.37 3.74
N SER A 14 16.80 -10.55 4.14
CA SER A 14 15.68 -10.17 3.29
C SER A 14 15.74 -8.65 3.06
N PRO A 15 15.60 -8.16 1.82
CA PRO A 15 15.55 -6.73 1.54
C PRO A 15 14.29 -6.13 2.18
N LEU A 16 14.48 -5.16 3.08
CA LEU A 16 13.44 -4.73 4.01
C LEU A 16 12.97 -3.28 3.80
N LEU A 17 13.68 -2.49 2.97
CA LEU A 17 13.31 -1.11 2.70
C LEU A 17 12.63 -0.98 1.35
N MET A 18 11.47 -0.31 1.34
CA MET A 18 10.88 0.31 0.16
C MET A 18 11.21 1.80 0.17
N LEU A 19 11.87 2.26 -0.89
CA LEU A 19 12.28 3.65 -1.08
C LEU A 19 11.59 4.26 -2.32
N ASP A 20 11.86 5.51 -2.63
CA ASP A 20 11.31 6.21 -3.79
C ASP A 20 12.41 6.87 -4.64
N LEU A 21 12.00 7.46 -5.77
CA LEU A 21 12.86 8.21 -6.68
C LEU A 21 12.45 9.68 -6.73
N GLU A 22 13.42 10.55 -7.02
CA GLU A 22 13.15 12.00 -7.09
C GLU A 22 12.56 12.46 -8.42
N GLY A 23 12.86 11.75 -9.51
CA GLY A 23 12.53 12.23 -10.85
C GLY A 23 12.02 11.18 -11.81
N LEU A 24 12.14 11.50 -13.09
CA LEU A 24 11.63 10.71 -14.22
C LEU A 24 12.60 9.63 -14.69
N GLU A 25 13.84 9.64 -14.19
CA GLU A 25 14.92 8.71 -14.55
C GLU A 25 15.68 8.31 -13.29
N VAL A 26 16.35 7.17 -13.31
CA VAL A 26 17.18 6.70 -12.19
C VAL A 26 18.53 7.40 -12.23
N SER A 27 18.82 8.25 -11.26
CA SER A 27 20.12 8.92 -11.10
C SER A 27 21.22 7.95 -10.67
N ALA A 28 22.48 8.40 -10.74
CA ALA A 28 23.63 7.58 -10.31
C ALA A 28 23.54 7.20 -8.82
N THR A 29 23.18 8.15 -7.95
CA THR A 29 23.01 7.89 -6.52
C THR A 29 21.87 6.89 -6.26
N GLU A 30 20.76 7.03 -6.96
CA GLU A 30 19.61 6.10 -6.83
C GLU A 30 19.96 4.69 -7.33
N LYS A 31 20.83 4.54 -8.34
CA LYS A 31 21.35 3.23 -8.73
C LYS A 31 22.08 2.54 -7.59
N ASP A 32 22.90 3.28 -6.86
CA ASP A 32 23.65 2.73 -5.70
C ASP A 32 22.66 2.35 -4.57
N MET A 33 21.65 3.17 -4.31
CA MET A 33 20.60 2.87 -3.31
C MET A 33 19.80 1.63 -3.71
N LEU A 34 19.33 1.53 -4.96
CA LEU A 34 18.59 0.37 -5.47
C LEU A 34 19.42 -0.91 -5.44
N ALA A 35 20.74 -0.82 -5.68
CA ALA A 35 21.65 -1.95 -5.63
C ALA A 35 21.98 -2.40 -4.19
N HIS A 36 21.67 -1.58 -3.18
CA HIS A 36 21.95 -1.90 -1.78
C HIS A 36 21.19 -3.13 -1.32
N PRO A 37 21.80 -4.10 -0.58
CA PRO A 37 21.14 -5.33 -0.15
C PRO A 37 19.86 -5.12 0.68
N GLY A 38 19.78 -4.03 1.44
CA GLY A 38 18.62 -3.66 2.25
C GLY A 38 17.44 -3.11 1.44
N ALA A 39 17.67 -2.67 0.18
CA ALA A 39 16.59 -2.20 -0.69
C ALA A 39 15.82 -3.39 -1.29
N GLY A 40 14.51 -3.44 -1.12
CA GLY A 40 13.66 -4.54 -1.60
C GLY A 40 12.42 -4.07 -2.33
N GLY A 41 12.07 -2.80 -2.18
CA GLY A 41 10.92 -2.19 -2.83
C GLY A 41 11.20 -0.78 -3.33
N LEU A 42 10.42 -0.40 -4.32
CA LEU A 42 10.34 0.95 -4.87
C LEU A 42 8.89 1.37 -4.93
N ILE A 43 8.55 2.53 -4.37
CA ILE A 43 7.24 3.15 -4.57
C ILE A 43 7.36 4.33 -5.52
N LEU A 44 6.46 4.41 -6.49
CA LEU A 44 6.39 5.48 -7.47
C LEU A 44 5.31 6.50 -7.09
N PHE A 45 5.61 7.77 -7.32
CA PHE A 45 4.72 8.91 -7.08
C PHE A 45 4.43 9.66 -8.37
N THR A 46 3.53 10.64 -8.31
CA THR A 46 3.18 11.50 -9.47
C THR A 46 4.41 12.16 -10.09
N ARG A 47 5.43 12.53 -9.30
CA ARG A 47 6.69 13.11 -9.81
C ARG A 47 7.52 12.19 -10.69
N ASN A 48 7.26 10.88 -10.63
CA ASN A 48 7.95 9.87 -11.42
C ASN A 48 7.24 9.57 -12.75
N TYR A 49 6.18 10.31 -13.07
CA TYR A 49 5.32 10.05 -14.22
C TYR A 49 5.18 11.27 -15.13
N ALA A 50 5.51 11.13 -16.40
CA ALA A 50 5.22 12.09 -17.46
C ALA A 50 4.28 11.51 -18.52
N ASN A 51 4.48 10.26 -18.94
CA ASN A 51 3.66 9.49 -19.87
C ASN A 51 4.03 8.00 -19.78
N HIS A 52 3.28 7.14 -20.49
CA HIS A 52 3.50 5.69 -20.48
C HIS A 52 4.90 5.27 -20.94
N GLU A 53 5.43 5.87 -22.01
CA GLU A 53 6.75 5.53 -22.57
C GLU A 53 7.85 5.86 -21.58
N GLN A 54 7.79 7.04 -20.94
CA GLN A 54 8.75 7.43 -19.92
C GLN A 54 8.66 6.51 -18.70
N LEU A 55 7.46 6.18 -18.23
CA LEU A 55 7.26 5.30 -17.06
C LEU A 55 7.80 3.89 -17.33
N ALA A 56 7.51 3.33 -18.51
CA ALA A 56 8.05 2.04 -18.95
C ALA A 56 9.59 2.04 -18.95
N GLU A 57 10.19 3.13 -19.44
CA GLU A 57 11.65 3.30 -19.43
C GLU A 57 12.20 3.40 -18.01
N LEU A 58 11.56 4.15 -17.11
CA LEU A 58 11.95 4.25 -15.70
C LEU A 58 11.91 2.88 -15.01
N VAL A 59 10.83 2.12 -15.19
CA VAL A 59 10.69 0.76 -14.66
C VAL A 59 11.78 -0.16 -15.22
N ARG A 60 12.07 -0.07 -16.52
CA ARG A 60 13.15 -0.83 -17.15
C ARG A 60 14.53 -0.50 -16.56
N GLN A 61 14.80 0.77 -16.26
CA GLN A 61 16.04 1.19 -15.59
C GLN A 61 16.14 0.59 -14.18
N VAL A 62 15.07 0.61 -13.41
CA VAL A 62 15.01 -0.03 -12.08
C VAL A 62 15.27 -1.53 -12.17
N ARG A 63 14.60 -2.23 -13.08
CA ARG A 63 14.78 -3.67 -13.32
C ARG A 63 16.19 -4.03 -13.78
N ALA A 64 16.85 -3.15 -14.52
CA ALA A 64 18.23 -3.36 -14.94
C ALA A 64 19.22 -3.31 -13.77
N VAL A 65 18.94 -2.52 -12.73
CA VAL A 65 19.74 -2.47 -11.50
C VAL A 65 19.36 -3.62 -10.56
N ARG A 66 18.06 -3.81 -10.33
CA ARG A 66 17.51 -4.79 -9.39
C ARG A 66 16.31 -5.52 -9.98
N PRO A 67 16.51 -6.67 -10.65
CA PRO A 67 15.45 -7.42 -11.33
C PRO A 67 14.33 -7.89 -10.40
N ASP A 68 14.62 -8.16 -9.13
CA ASP A 68 13.71 -8.68 -8.11
C ASP A 68 13.05 -7.58 -7.25
N MET A 69 13.29 -6.28 -7.54
CA MET A 69 12.67 -5.17 -6.83
C MET A 69 11.14 -5.25 -6.90
N LEU A 70 10.46 -5.12 -5.75
CA LEU A 70 9.00 -4.96 -5.71
C LEU A 70 8.67 -3.52 -6.08
N ILE A 71 7.92 -3.29 -7.17
CA ILE A 71 7.53 -1.94 -7.61
C ILE A 71 6.08 -1.68 -7.26
N ALA A 72 5.84 -0.61 -6.51
CA ALA A 72 4.55 -0.23 -5.96
C ALA A 72 4.13 1.19 -6.38
N VAL A 73 2.84 1.48 -6.27
CA VAL A 73 2.26 2.81 -6.42
C VAL A 73 0.99 2.94 -5.58
N ASP A 74 0.55 4.16 -5.26
CA ASP A 74 -0.81 4.43 -4.77
C ASP A 74 -1.73 4.76 -5.96
N GLN A 75 -2.43 3.79 -6.48
CA GLN A 75 -3.39 3.92 -7.57
C GLN A 75 -4.77 3.49 -7.09
N GLU A 76 -5.29 4.17 -6.04
CA GLU A 76 -6.57 3.82 -5.42
C GLU A 76 -7.77 4.23 -6.29
N GLY A 77 -7.68 5.40 -6.92
CA GLY A 77 -8.74 6.11 -7.62
C GLY A 77 -9.02 7.47 -6.99
N GLY A 78 -9.94 8.23 -7.58
CA GLY A 78 -10.29 9.56 -7.10
C GLY A 78 -9.08 10.49 -6.94
N ARG A 79 -8.93 11.06 -5.75
CA ARG A 79 -7.83 11.97 -5.41
C ARG A 79 -6.49 11.25 -5.20
N VAL A 80 -6.49 9.97 -4.87
CA VAL A 80 -5.29 9.14 -4.67
C VAL A 80 -5.09 8.23 -5.88
N GLN A 81 -4.74 8.84 -6.98
CA GLN A 81 -4.31 8.18 -8.21
C GLN A 81 -3.08 8.91 -8.75
N ARG A 82 -1.91 8.26 -8.72
CA ARG A 82 -0.62 8.90 -9.06
C ARG A 82 -0.44 9.09 -10.55
N PHE A 83 -0.82 8.10 -11.34
CA PHE A 83 -0.74 8.15 -12.80
C PHE A 83 -2.12 8.46 -13.37
N ARG A 84 -2.22 9.57 -14.10
CA ARG A 84 -3.50 10.11 -14.54
C ARG A 84 -3.63 10.19 -16.05
N ASP A 85 -2.78 10.96 -16.70
CA ASP A 85 -2.83 11.17 -18.14
C ASP A 85 -2.35 9.90 -18.86
N GLY A 86 -3.16 9.37 -19.80
CA GLY A 86 -2.90 8.09 -20.44
C GLY A 86 -3.44 6.87 -19.67
N PHE A 87 -3.71 6.97 -18.38
CA PHE A 87 -4.43 5.96 -17.58
C PHE A 87 -5.92 6.29 -17.48
N VAL A 88 -6.73 5.27 -17.29
CA VAL A 88 -8.14 5.50 -16.97
C VAL A 88 -8.26 6.16 -15.60
N ARG A 89 -8.98 7.29 -15.57
CA ARG A 89 -9.26 7.98 -14.30
C ARG A 89 -10.33 7.19 -13.55
N LEU A 90 -9.91 6.53 -12.47
CA LEU A 90 -10.82 5.78 -11.62
C LEU A 90 -11.69 6.73 -10.79
N PRO A 91 -12.95 6.36 -10.48
CA PRO A 91 -13.76 7.11 -9.53
C PRO A 91 -13.15 7.06 -8.12
N PRO A 92 -13.55 7.97 -7.19
CA PRO A 92 -13.38 7.71 -5.78
C PRO A 92 -14.18 6.47 -5.40
N MET A 93 -13.66 5.66 -4.48
CA MET A 93 -14.29 4.38 -4.13
C MET A 93 -15.69 4.54 -3.51
N ALA A 94 -15.96 5.68 -2.86
CA ALA A 94 -17.28 6.03 -2.37
C ALA A 94 -18.37 6.02 -3.46
N ALA A 95 -18.03 6.25 -4.73
CA ALA A 95 -18.98 6.15 -5.84
C ALA A 95 -19.52 4.71 -6.00
N LEU A 96 -18.68 3.70 -5.78
CA LEU A 96 -19.12 2.29 -5.73
C LEU A 96 -20.02 2.02 -4.52
N GLY A 97 -19.76 2.68 -3.37
CA GLY A 97 -20.66 2.62 -2.20
C GLY A 97 -22.04 3.17 -2.49
N GLN A 98 -22.11 4.37 -3.08
CA GLN A 98 -23.40 4.96 -3.50
C GLN A 98 -24.13 4.08 -4.52
N ARG A 99 -23.39 3.42 -5.40
CA ARG A 99 -23.92 2.47 -6.37
C ARG A 99 -24.45 1.21 -5.67
N TYR A 100 -23.75 0.75 -4.62
CA TYR A 100 -24.15 -0.39 -3.80
C TYR A 100 -25.48 -0.15 -3.09
N ASP A 101 -25.71 1.03 -2.55
CA ASP A 101 -26.99 1.41 -1.93
C ASP A 101 -28.18 1.31 -2.89
N GLN A 102 -27.94 1.54 -4.19
CA GLN A 102 -28.96 1.46 -5.22
C GLN A 102 -29.12 0.05 -5.80
N SER A 103 -28.00 -0.64 -6.05
CA SER A 103 -27.97 -1.95 -6.70
C SER A 103 -26.76 -2.77 -6.25
N PRO A 104 -26.82 -3.47 -5.10
CA PRO A 104 -25.67 -4.19 -4.51
C PRO A 104 -25.00 -5.16 -5.49
N THR A 105 -25.80 -5.95 -6.22
CA THR A 105 -25.27 -6.95 -7.15
C THR A 105 -24.48 -6.34 -8.30
N GLU A 106 -24.93 -5.23 -8.85
CA GLU A 106 -24.23 -4.54 -9.94
C GLU A 106 -22.96 -3.86 -9.43
N ALA A 107 -23.05 -3.16 -8.28
CA ALA A 107 -21.88 -2.49 -7.68
C ALA A 107 -20.74 -3.48 -7.37
N VAL A 108 -21.04 -4.69 -6.91
CA VAL A 108 -20.04 -5.74 -6.68
C VAL A 108 -19.36 -6.16 -7.99
N ARG A 109 -20.13 -6.33 -9.08
CA ARG A 109 -19.55 -6.63 -10.40
C ARG A 109 -18.70 -5.48 -10.94
N GLU A 110 -19.18 -4.25 -10.76
CA GLU A 110 -18.50 -3.01 -11.14
C GLU A 110 -17.19 -2.84 -10.38
N ALA A 111 -17.18 -3.14 -9.07
CA ALA A 111 -15.96 -3.11 -8.25
C ALA A 111 -14.90 -4.11 -8.75
N ALA A 112 -15.30 -5.34 -9.09
CA ALA A 112 -14.38 -6.32 -9.66
C ALA A 112 -13.81 -5.86 -11.01
N LEU A 113 -14.63 -5.26 -11.85
CA LEU A 113 -14.22 -4.77 -13.16
C LEU A 113 -13.22 -3.61 -13.05
N LEU A 114 -13.42 -2.67 -12.11
CA LEU A 114 -12.50 -1.56 -11.88
C LEU A 114 -11.18 -2.02 -11.23
N GLY A 115 -11.23 -3.01 -10.32
CA GLY A 115 -10.02 -3.62 -9.76
C GLY A 115 -9.16 -4.31 -10.82
N GLU A 116 -9.79 -5.03 -11.76
CA GLU A 116 -9.12 -5.66 -12.90
C GLU A 116 -8.52 -4.62 -13.87
N LEU A 117 -9.26 -3.54 -14.16
CA LEU A 117 -8.78 -2.45 -15.01
C LEU A 117 -7.53 -1.78 -14.41
N MET A 118 -7.61 -1.33 -13.17
CA MET A 118 -6.51 -0.68 -12.46
C MET A 118 -5.25 -1.55 -12.47
N ALA A 119 -5.41 -2.81 -12.09
CA ALA A 119 -4.30 -3.74 -11.99
C ALA A 119 -3.72 -4.09 -13.38
N SER A 120 -4.57 -4.24 -14.41
CA SER A 120 -4.11 -4.51 -15.78
C SER A 120 -3.24 -3.38 -16.34
N GLU A 121 -3.67 -2.12 -16.15
CA GLU A 121 -2.89 -0.96 -16.61
C GLU A 121 -1.51 -0.86 -15.94
N LEU A 122 -1.41 -1.21 -14.66
CA LEU A 122 -0.14 -1.19 -13.94
C LEU A 122 0.77 -2.37 -14.31
N THR A 123 0.21 -3.58 -14.36
CA THR A 123 1.00 -4.78 -14.66
C THR A 123 1.52 -4.81 -16.10
N GLU A 124 0.84 -4.17 -17.05
CA GLU A 124 1.31 -3.95 -18.43
C GLU A 124 2.60 -3.10 -18.48
N LEU A 125 2.87 -2.31 -17.44
CA LEU A 125 4.09 -1.51 -17.26
C LEU A 125 5.08 -2.12 -16.26
N ASP A 126 4.94 -3.42 -15.93
CA ASP A 126 5.78 -4.17 -14.97
C ASP A 126 5.80 -3.53 -13.56
N ILE A 127 4.69 -2.90 -13.15
CA ILE A 127 4.44 -2.43 -11.80
C ILE A 127 3.70 -3.54 -11.05
N ASP A 128 4.22 -3.94 -9.90
CA ASP A 128 3.83 -5.17 -9.23
C ASP A 128 2.56 -5.03 -8.40
N ILE A 129 2.42 -3.93 -7.64
CA ILE A 129 1.29 -3.71 -6.73
C ILE A 129 0.81 -2.25 -6.75
N SER A 130 -0.49 -2.08 -6.47
CA SER A 130 -1.02 -0.85 -5.89
C SER A 130 -1.24 -1.08 -4.39
N PHE A 131 -0.90 -0.09 -3.54
CA PHE A 131 -1.33 -0.10 -2.14
C PHE A 131 -2.84 0.16 -2.05
N ALA A 132 -3.59 -0.87 -2.42
CA ALA A 132 -5.05 -0.90 -2.48
C ALA A 132 -5.56 -2.33 -2.17
N PRO A 133 -6.80 -2.46 -1.66
CA PRO A 133 -7.79 -1.41 -1.40
C PRO A 133 -7.64 -0.74 -0.02
N VAL A 134 -8.25 0.45 0.12
CA VAL A 134 -8.53 1.07 1.42
C VAL A 134 -9.71 0.31 2.05
N LEU A 135 -9.50 -0.19 3.28
CA LEU A 135 -10.51 -0.97 4.02
C LEU A 135 -11.09 -0.19 5.21
N ASP A 136 -10.70 1.08 5.34
CA ASP A 136 -11.21 1.97 6.38
C ASP A 136 -12.67 2.33 6.11
N LEU A 137 -13.52 2.22 7.13
CA LEU A 137 -14.94 2.61 7.05
C LEU A 137 -15.07 4.13 7.02
N ASP A 138 -16.02 4.65 6.22
CA ASP A 138 -16.33 6.09 6.22
C ASP A 138 -17.35 6.43 7.32
N TYR A 139 -16.93 7.22 8.28
CA TYR A 139 -17.80 7.78 9.34
C TYR A 139 -18.30 9.18 9.01
N GLY A 140 -17.98 9.73 7.84
CA GLY A 140 -18.38 11.05 7.39
C GLY A 140 -17.63 12.21 8.07
N ASN A 141 -16.58 11.93 8.83
CA ASN A 141 -15.84 12.93 9.62
C ASN A 141 -14.33 13.01 9.27
N SER A 142 -13.79 12.03 8.58
CA SER A 142 -12.36 11.99 8.22
C SER A 142 -12.11 12.61 6.85
N SER A 143 -11.34 13.70 6.80
CA SER A 143 -10.83 14.27 5.53
C SER A 143 -9.73 13.42 4.91
N VAL A 144 -9.08 12.56 5.70
CA VAL A 144 -7.98 11.69 5.24
C VAL A 144 -8.53 10.49 4.49
N ILE A 145 -9.55 9.83 5.02
CA ILE A 145 -10.21 8.67 4.40
C ILE A 145 -11.31 9.15 3.47
N GLY A 146 -12.42 9.67 3.99
CA GLY A 146 -13.51 10.23 3.19
C GLY A 146 -13.88 9.36 1.98
N ASP A 147 -13.85 9.96 0.80
CA ASP A 147 -14.20 9.34 -0.49
C ASP A 147 -13.27 8.21 -0.98
N ARG A 148 -12.13 7.97 -0.28
CA ARG A 148 -11.27 6.80 -0.52
C ARG A 148 -11.89 5.50 -0.01
N SER A 149 -12.75 5.57 1.03
CA SER A 149 -13.52 4.44 1.53
C SER A 149 -14.57 3.99 0.53
N PHE A 150 -14.80 2.68 0.46
CA PHE A 150 -15.93 2.17 -0.34
C PHE A 150 -17.27 2.47 0.34
N HIS A 151 -17.36 2.35 1.67
CA HIS A 151 -18.62 2.51 2.40
C HIS A 151 -18.39 2.67 3.90
N GLY A 152 -19.38 3.26 4.62
CA GLY A 152 -19.42 3.31 6.09
C GLY A 152 -19.95 2.03 6.74
N ASP A 153 -20.73 1.22 6.03
CA ASP A 153 -21.20 -0.09 6.51
C ASP A 153 -20.18 -1.18 6.20
N ALA A 154 -19.85 -2.00 7.22
CA ALA A 154 -18.80 -3.01 7.10
C ALA A 154 -19.17 -4.15 6.13
N ASP A 155 -20.44 -4.52 5.99
CA ASP A 155 -20.83 -5.60 5.07
C ASP A 155 -20.79 -5.14 3.62
N ALA A 156 -21.20 -3.90 3.34
CA ALA A 156 -21.04 -3.27 2.03
C ALA A 156 -19.54 -3.10 1.67
N MET A 157 -18.72 -2.62 2.61
CA MET A 157 -17.26 -2.53 2.45
C MET A 157 -16.65 -3.89 2.10
N ILE A 158 -16.98 -4.95 2.84
CA ILE A 158 -16.47 -6.31 2.60
C ILE A 158 -16.86 -6.81 1.21
N ALA A 159 -18.10 -6.58 0.79
CA ALA A 159 -18.58 -7.01 -0.52
C ALA A 159 -17.85 -6.28 -1.66
N LEU A 160 -17.74 -4.97 -1.59
CA LEU A 160 -17.12 -4.13 -2.62
C LEU A 160 -15.61 -4.31 -2.69
N ALA A 161 -14.93 -4.16 -1.56
CA ALA A 161 -13.47 -4.33 -1.51
C ALA A 161 -13.05 -5.76 -1.84
N GLY A 162 -13.82 -6.76 -1.40
CA GLY A 162 -13.59 -8.17 -1.74
C GLY A 162 -13.68 -8.43 -3.23
N ALA A 163 -14.65 -7.83 -3.93
CA ALA A 163 -14.79 -7.92 -5.38
C ALA A 163 -13.65 -7.17 -6.10
N PHE A 164 -13.26 -5.99 -5.61
CA PHE A 164 -12.13 -5.23 -6.16
C PHE A 164 -10.83 -6.03 -6.07
N ILE A 165 -10.57 -6.71 -4.94
CA ILE A 165 -9.43 -7.63 -4.76
C ILE A 165 -9.49 -8.80 -5.76
N ASP A 166 -10.69 -9.38 -5.99
CA ASP A 166 -10.85 -10.44 -6.99
C ASP A 166 -10.49 -9.96 -8.40
N GLY A 167 -10.85 -8.72 -8.74
CA GLY A 167 -10.44 -8.07 -9.99
C GLY A 167 -8.92 -7.88 -10.09
N MET A 168 -8.27 -7.35 -9.04
CA MET A 168 -6.81 -7.21 -9.00
C MET A 168 -6.11 -8.57 -9.20
N SER A 169 -6.59 -9.61 -8.52
CA SER A 169 -6.06 -10.96 -8.64
C SER A 169 -6.24 -11.56 -10.03
N ALA A 170 -7.35 -11.24 -10.73
CA ALA A 170 -7.59 -11.67 -12.10
C ALA A 170 -6.53 -11.10 -13.06
N ALA A 171 -6.07 -9.87 -12.84
CA ALA A 171 -4.96 -9.23 -13.56
C ALA A 171 -3.56 -9.66 -13.05
N GLY A 172 -3.48 -10.54 -12.04
CA GLY A 172 -2.22 -11.05 -11.50
C GLY A 172 -1.56 -10.17 -10.45
N MET A 173 -2.24 -9.13 -9.96
CA MET A 173 -1.75 -8.21 -8.96
C MET A 173 -2.12 -8.68 -7.54
N ALA A 174 -1.17 -8.60 -6.61
CA ALA A 174 -1.39 -8.82 -5.19
C ALA A 174 -2.09 -7.62 -4.55
N ALA A 175 -2.97 -7.86 -3.57
CA ALA A 175 -3.74 -6.82 -2.89
C ALA A 175 -3.18 -6.50 -1.51
N THR A 176 -3.12 -5.21 -1.16
CA THR A 176 -2.68 -4.70 0.15
C THR A 176 -3.78 -3.90 0.81
N GLY A 177 -4.36 -4.45 1.89
CA GLY A 177 -5.39 -3.75 2.67
C GLY A 177 -4.80 -2.71 3.61
N LYS A 178 -5.42 -1.54 3.71
CA LYS A 178 -4.96 -0.43 4.57
C LYS A 178 -6.14 0.39 5.10
N HIS A 179 -6.04 0.96 6.31
CA HIS A 179 -4.91 1.02 7.23
C HIS A 179 -5.29 0.30 8.52
N PHE A 180 -4.74 -0.88 8.75
CA PHE A 180 -5.09 -1.74 9.90
C PHE A 180 -4.80 -1.07 11.26
N PRO A 181 -5.66 -1.16 12.26
CA PRO A 181 -6.96 -1.87 12.35
C PRO A 181 -8.17 -1.08 11.85
N GLY A 182 -8.00 0.11 11.28
CA GLY A 182 -9.02 0.99 10.72
C GLY A 182 -8.80 2.47 11.10
N HIS A 183 -8.65 3.36 10.12
CA HIS A 183 -8.32 4.79 10.28
C HIS A 183 -9.55 5.70 10.15
N GLY A 184 -10.72 5.17 9.75
CA GLY A 184 -11.85 5.98 9.28
C GLY A 184 -12.52 6.85 10.34
N HIS A 185 -12.44 6.48 11.63
CA HIS A 185 -13.05 7.23 12.72
C HIS A 185 -12.25 8.48 13.12
N VAL A 186 -10.95 8.51 12.82
CA VAL A 186 -10.05 9.57 13.27
C VAL A 186 -10.08 10.75 12.30
N VAL A 187 -10.32 11.96 12.83
CA VAL A 187 -10.37 13.20 12.05
C VAL A 187 -8.97 13.73 11.74
N ALA A 188 -8.03 13.54 12.70
CA ALA A 188 -6.66 14.03 12.60
C ALA A 188 -5.91 13.38 11.44
N ASP A 189 -5.19 14.20 10.65
CA ASP A 189 -4.36 13.73 9.55
C ASP A 189 -3.01 13.24 10.09
N SER A 190 -2.75 11.94 9.98
CA SER A 190 -1.48 11.30 10.39
C SER A 190 -0.24 11.85 9.65
N HIS A 191 -0.41 12.58 8.55
CA HIS A 191 0.68 13.31 7.90
C HIS A 191 1.06 14.60 8.63
N LEU A 192 0.14 15.18 9.42
CA LEU A 192 0.31 16.47 10.07
C LEU A 192 0.45 16.38 11.59
N GLU A 193 -0.23 15.41 12.22
CA GLU A 193 -0.25 15.19 13.66
C GLU A 193 -0.39 13.71 14.02
N LEU A 194 -0.23 13.38 15.30
CA LEU A 194 -0.39 12.01 15.78
C LEU A 194 -1.87 11.76 16.13
N PRO A 195 -2.61 10.98 15.30
CA PRO A 195 -4.02 10.73 15.53
C PRO A 195 -4.23 9.73 16.67
N VAL A 196 -5.29 9.96 17.46
CA VAL A 196 -5.66 9.11 18.59
C VAL A 196 -7.12 8.68 18.46
N ASP A 197 -7.36 7.37 18.52
CA ASP A 197 -8.68 6.76 18.63
C ASP A 197 -8.88 6.26 20.06
N PRO A 198 -9.81 6.81 20.85
CA PRO A 198 -10.03 6.42 22.23
C PRO A 198 -10.98 5.22 22.41
N ARG A 199 -11.49 4.64 21.30
CA ARG A 199 -12.45 3.55 21.37
C ARG A 199 -11.84 2.26 21.93
N PRO A 200 -12.61 1.47 22.70
CA PRO A 200 -12.17 0.18 23.19
C PRO A 200 -12.07 -0.86 22.05
N LEU A 201 -11.27 -1.90 22.26
CA LEU A 201 -11.05 -2.96 21.28
C LEU A 201 -12.36 -3.59 20.77
N ALA A 202 -13.36 -3.76 21.65
CA ALA A 202 -14.65 -4.36 21.28
C ALA A 202 -15.39 -3.54 20.19
N ASP A 203 -15.29 -2.21 20.23
CA ASP A 203 -15.91 -1.34 19.23
C ASP A 203 -15.16 -1.42 17.89
N LEU A 204 -13.82 -1.50 17.92
CA LEU A 204 -13.00 -1.69 16.73
C LEU A 204 -13.27 -3.07 16.09
N GLU A 205 -13.39 -4.12 16.90
CA GLU A 205 -13.70 -5.47 16.43
C GLU A 205 -15.13 -5.57 15.83
N ALA A 206 -16.08 -4.82 16.40
CA ALA A 206 -17.45 -4.80 15.94
C ALA A 206 -17.65 -4.06 14.59
N ALA A 207 -16.72 -3.17 14.22
CA ALA A 207 -16.82 -2.33 13.03
C ALA A 207 -15.55 -2.35 12.18
N ASP A 208 -14.54 -1.53 12.56
CA ASP A 208 -13.37 -1.20 11.73
C ASP A 208 -12.49 -2.40 11.37
N MET A 209 -12.38 -3.38 12.28
CA MET A 209 -11.60 -4.59 12.04
C MET A 209 -12.34 -5.65 11.20
N ARG A 210 -13.67 -5.55 11.06
CA ARG A 210 -14.47 -6.53 10.29
C ARG A 210 -14.00 -6.70 8.85
N PRO A 211 -13.74 -5.63 8.06
CA PRO A 211 -13.21 -5.78 6.70
C PRO A 211 -11.88 -6.54 6.66
N PHE A 212 -10.95 -6.23 7.56
CA PHE A 212 -9.67 -6.94 7.64
C PHE A 212 -9.84 -8.40 8.03
N MET A 213 -10.71 -8.70 9.00
CA MET A 213 -11.00 -10.08 9.42
C MET A 213 -11.60 -10.91 8.28
N ALA A 214 -12.57 -10.35 7.57
CA ALA A 214 -13.27 -11.05 6.49
C ALA A 214 -12.39 -11.23 5.25
N LEU A 215 -11.55 -10.24 4.94
CA LEU A 215 -10.75 -10.21 3.71
C LEU A 215 -9.31 -10.71 3.89
N ALA A 216 -8.83 -10.96 5.13
CA ALA A 216 -7.48 -11.48 5.38
C ALA A 216 -7.09 -12.68 4.49
N PRO A 217 -7.99 -13.65 4.17
CA PRO A 217 -7.64 -14.75 3.27
C PRO A 217 -7.39 -14.35 1.82
N LYS A 218 -7.83 -13.15 1.39
CA LYS A 218 -7.67 -12.62 0.04
C LYS A 218 -6.55 -11.60 -0.06
N LEU A 219 -6.03 -11.11 1.08
CA LEU A 219 -4.99 -10.10 1.12
C LEU A 219 -3.61 -10.74 1.11
N ASP A 220 -2.74 -10.23 0.26
CA ASP A 220 -1.32 -10.61 0.20
C ASP A 220 -0.45 -9.68 1.05
N GLY A 221 -0.89 -8.44 1.27
CA GLY A 221 -0.26 -7.44 2.11
C GLY A 221 -1.25 -6.72 3.03
N ILE A 222 -0.76 -6.20 4.16
CA ILE A 222 -1.48 -5.28 5.04
C ILE A 222 -0.54 -4.15 5.44
N MET A 223 -1.08 -2.92 5.45
CA MET A 223 -0.40 -1.73 5.95
C MET A 223 -1.12 -1.23 7.19
N PRO A 224 -0.47 -1.17 8.38
CA PRO A 224 -1.04 -0.62 9.60
C PRO A 224 -1.08 0.90 9.58
N ALA A 225 -2.01 1.46 10.34
CA ALA A 225 -2.17 2.90 10.51
C ALA A 225 -1.13 3.49 11.48
N HIS A 226 -0.69 4.74 11.24
CA HIS A 226 0.01 5.55 12.24
C HIS A 226 -1.00 6.23 13.20
N VAL A 227 -1.80 5.41 13.89
CA VAL A 227 -2.84 5.83 14.86
C VAL A 227 -2.58 5.16 16.20
N ILE A 228 -2.77 5.90 17.30
CA ILE A 228 -2.81 5.36 18.66
C ILE A 228 -4.25 5.00 19.00
N TYR A 229 -4.51 3.75 19.35
CA TYR A 229 -5.79 3.27 19.86
C TYR A 229 -5.70 3.24 21.40
N SER A 230 -5.86 4.42 22.03
CA SER A 230 -5.42 4.70 23.39
C SER A 230 -6.09 3.88 24.48
N ALA A 231 -7.30 3.35 24.26
CA ALA A 231 -7.94 2.42 25.18
C ALA A 231 -7.39 0.98 25.07
N VAL A 232 -6.49 0.71 24.11
CA VAL A 232 -5.94 -0.63 23.82
C VAL A 232 -4.42 -0.64 24.00
N GLU A 233 -3.72 0.30 23.35
CA GLU A 233 -2.27 0.35 23.28
C GLU A 233 -1.80 1.81 23.17
N GLN A 234 -0.65 2.13 23.77
CA GLN A 234 -0.11 3.50 23.77
C GLN A 234 0.82 3.80 22.58
N GLN A 235 1.19 2.77 21.83
CA GLN A 235 1.99 2.91 20.62
C GLN A 235 1.06 2.96 19.40
N THR A 236 1.49 3.63 18.31
CA THR A 236 0.78 3.55 17.04
C THR A 236 0.77 2.11 16.52
N ALA A 237 -0.27 1.73 15.80
CA ALA A 237 -0.44 0.35 15.35
C ALA A 237 0.77 -0.18 14.59
N GLY A 238 1.41 0.65 13.73
CA GLY A 238 2.59 0.25 12.95
C GLY A 238 3.86 -0.03 13.78
N PHE A 239 3.91 0.42 15.04
CA PHE A 239 5.04 0.18 15.95
C PHE A 239 4.69 -0.72 17.14
N SER A 240 3.51 -1.34 17.13
CA SER A 240 2.99 -2.14 18.23
C SER A 240 3.01 -3.63 17.94
N ARG A 241 3.78 -4.39 18.72
CA ARG A 241 3.75 -5.87 18.68
C ARG A 241 2.37 -6.42 18.99
N TYR A 242 1.60 -5.75 19.85
CA TYR A 242 0.22 -6.16 20.15
C TYR A 242 -0.63 -6.13 18.88
N TRP A 243 -0.59 -5.05 18.10
CA TRP A 243 -1.36 -4.95 16.86
C TRP A 243 -0.86 -5.89 15.78
N LEU A 244 0.46 -5.96 15.55
CA LEU A 244 1.01 -6.71 14.42
C LEU A 244 1.18 -8.20 14.70
N GLN A 245 1.60 -8.58 15.91
CA GLN A 245 1.80 -10.00 16.24
C GLN A 245 0.53 -10.59 16.86
N THR A 246 0.03 -10.02 17.99
CA THR A 246 -1.10 -10.64 18.69
C THR A 246 -2.40 -10.51 17.89
N GLN A 247 -2.76 -9.32 17.43
CA GLN A 247 -4.03 -9.15 16.70
C GLN A 247 -3.94 -9.68 15.26
N LEU A 248 -2.96 -9.22 14.47
CA LEU A 248 -2.93 -9.52 13.04
C LEU A 248 -2.40 -10.94 12.74
N ARG A 249 -1.22 -11.31 13.30
CA ARG A 249 -0.63 -12.63 13.03
C ARG A 249 -1.32 -13.78 13.75
N GLU A 250 -1.55 -13.63 15.08
CA GLU A 250 -2.06 -14.73 15.92
C GLU A 250 -3.58 -14.85 15.84
N ARG A 251 -4.32 -13.76 16.11
CA ARG A 251 -5.80 -13.81 16.16
C ARG A 251 -6.45 -13.84 14.79
N LEU A 252 -6.05 -12.95 13.86
CA LEU A 252 -6.58 -12.94 12.49
C LEU A 252 -5.96 -14.04 11.63
N GLY A 253 -4.81 -14.57 12.01
CA GLY A 253 -4.13 -15.61 11.25
C GLY A 253 -3.50 -15.11 9.94
N PHE A 254 -3.28 -13.81 9.79
CA PHE A 254 -2.72 -13.23 8.57
C PHE A 254 -1.29 -13.74 8.30
N ARG A 255 -1.02 -14.17 7.06
CA ARG A 255 0.26 -14.76 6.64
C ARG A 255 0.96 -14.00 5.51
N GLY A 256 0.35 -12.94 4.99
CA GLY A 256 0.93 -12.08 3.98
C GLY A 256 1.97 -11.10 4.54
N VAL A 257 2.45 -10.21 3.69
CA VAL A 257 3.45 -9.18 4.05
C VAL A 257 2.82 -8.08 4.90
N ILE A 258 3.49 -7.70 5.98
CA ILE A 258 3.14 -6.50 6.76
C ILE A 258 4.11 -5.40 6.35
N PHE A 259 3.58 -4.36 5.70
CA PHE A 259 4.32 -3.13 5.42
C PHE A 259 4.27 -2.20 6.64
N SER A 260 5.21 -1.29 6.81
CA SER A 260 4.92 -0.08 7.60
C SER A 260 4.13 0.90 6.73
N ASP A 261 3.45 1.86 7.34
CA ASP A 261 3.13 3.12 6.65
C ASP A 261 4.40 3.97 6.52
N ASP A 262 4.37 5.06 5.72
CA ASP A 262 5.57 5.85 5.45
C ASP A 262 6.17 6.42 6.75
N LEU A 263 7.43 6.07 7.00
CA LEU A 263 8.18 6.52 8.18
C LEU A 263 8.46 8.04 8.17
N SER A 264 8.23 8.74 7.06
CA SER A 264 8.34 10.20 6.98
C SER A 264 7.16 10.94 7.62
N MET A 265 6.01 10.26 7.80
CA MET A 265 4.78 10.85 8.33
C MET A 265 4.93 11.32 9.79
N ALA A 266 4.24 12.40 10.15
CA ALA A 266 4.28 12.96 11.50
C ALA A 266 3.88 11.96 12.59
N GLY A 267 2.94 11.05 12.29
CA GLY A 267 2.55 9.96 13.17
C GLY A 267 3.68 8.99 13.57
N ALA A 268 4.80 8.98 12.83
CA ALA A 268 5.99 8.20 13.15
C ALA A 268 7.04 8.98 13.96
N HIS A 269 6.96 10.34 14.01
CA HIS A 269 8.03 11.19 14.57
C HIS A 269 8.30 10.96 16.06
N GLY A 270 7.30 10.55 16.84
CA GLY A 270 7.43 10.27 18.26
C GLY A 270 8.42 9.15 18.61
N VAL A 271 8.80 8.31 17.64
CA VAL A 271 9.74 7.19 17.83
C VAL A 271 11.21 7.62 17.73
N GLY A 272 11.49 8.73 17.05
CA GLY A 272 12.86 9.23 16.85
C GLY A 272 13.23 9.47 15.39
N GLY A 273 14.51 9.32 15.02
CA GLY A 273 15.00 9.44 13.65
C GLY A 273 14.63 8.23 12.78
N TYR A 274 14.94 8.30 11.48
CA TYR A 274 14.60 7.24 10.52
C TYR A 274 15.14 5.85 10.90
N PRO A 275 16.39 5.68 11.37
CA PRO A 275 16.86 4.38 11.83
C PRO A 275 16.05 3.81 12.99
N GLN A 276 15.67 4.65 13.97
CA GLN A 276 14.88 4.22 15.11
C GLN A 276 13.46 3.83 14.71
N ARG A 277 12.83 4.58 13.79
CA ARG A 277 11.49 4.24 13.24
C ARG A 277 11.52 2.92 12.48
N ALA A 278 12.51 2.72 11.61
CA ALA A 278 12.68 1.48 10.88
C ALA A 278 12.90 0.29 11.83
N GLN A 279 13.78 0.45 12.83
CA GLN A 279 14.00 -0.55 13.87
C GLN A 279 12.71 -0.89 14.61
N ALA A 280 11.96 0.12 15.08
CA ALA A 280 10.74 -0.08 15.84
C ALA A 280 9.65 -0.79 15.03
N ALA A 281 9.47 -0.44 13.75
CA ALA A 281 8.52 -1.10 12.85
C ALA A 281 8.89 -2.58 12.62
N LEU A 282 10.16 -2.86 12.35
CA LEU A 282 10.67 -4.23 12.16
C LEU A 282 10.55 -5.07 13.43
N ASP A 283 10.89 -4.49 14.59
CA ASP A 283 10.76 -5.16 15.90
C ASP A 283 9.29 -5.41 16.27
N ALA A 284 8.38 -4.54 15.84
CA ALA A 284 6.95 -4.75 16.00
C ALA A 284 6.42 -5.88 15.10
N GLY A 285 7.11 -6.17 13.99
CA GLY A 285 6.76 -7.28 13.10
C GLY A 285 6.40 -6.90 11.69
N CYS A 286 6.76 -5.69 11.23
CA CYS A 286 6.73 -5.36 9.80
C CYS A 286 7.75 -6.21 9.05
N ASP A 287 7.41 -6.62 7.83
CA ASP A 287 8.28 -7.35 6.93
C ASP A 287 9.02 -6.42 5.97
N MET A 288 8.44 -5.25 5.70
CA MET A 288 9.03 -4.20 4.88
C MET A 288 8.64 -2.83 5.43
N VAL A 289 9.62 -1.92 5.51
CA VAL A 289 9.39 -0.53 5.94
C VAL A 289 9.46 0.42 4.75
N LEU A 290 8.65 1.48 4.77
CA LEU A 290 8.62 2.53 3.76
C LEU A 290 9.34 3.77 4.29
N ALA A 291 10.38 4.24 3.60
CA ALA A 291 10.98 5.55 3.86
C ALA A 291 10.98 6.32 2.54
N CYS A 292 9.97 7.17 2.38
CA CYS A 292 9.67 7.89 1.15
C CYS A 292 9.75 9.40 1.38
N ASN A 293 9.83 10.16 0.29
CA ASN A 293 9.82 11.62 0.30
C ASN A 293 10.98 12.28 1.09
N CYS A 294 11.97 11.49 1.51
CA CYS A 294 13.15 11.95 2.21
C CYS A 294 14.35 11.04 1.87
N ARG A 295 15.12 11.44 0.88
CA ARG A 295 16.31 10.68 0.44
C ARG A 295 17.28 10.41 1.59
N GLU A 296 17.64 11.44 2.35
CA GLU A 296 18.54 11.30 3.50
C GLU A 296 18.01 10.28 4.53
N GLY A 297 16.70 10.29 4.77
CA GLY A 297 16.06 9.30 5.64
C GLY A 297 16.18 7.88 5.10
N ALA A 298 15.96 7.67 3.81
CA ALA A 298 16.12 6.37 3.17
C ALA A 298 17.58 5.88 3.22
N GLU A 299 18.55 6.75 2.97
CA GLU A 299 20.00 6.44 3.09
C GLU A 299 20.36 6.02 4.53
N GLN A 300 19.89 6.76 5.54
CA GLN A 300 20.09 6.41 6.96
C GLN A 300 19.52 5.04 7.32
N VAL A 301 18.34 4.69 6.76
CA VAL A 301 17.75 3.36 6.96
C VAL A 301 18.57 2.28 6.26
N LEU A 302 19.04 2.50 5.02
CA LEU A 302 19.91 1.55 4.31
C LEU A 302 21.20 1.28 5.09
N ASP A 303 21.86 2.32 5.62
CA ASP A 303 23.05 2.18 6.45
C ASP A 303 22.78 1.35 7.71
N CYS A 304 21.64 1.60 8.36
CA CYS A 304 21.20 0.85 9.52
C CYS A 304 20.96 -0.63 9.20
N LEU A 305 20.28 -0.93 8.09
CA LEU A 305 20.01 -2.30 7.63
C LEU A 305 21.28 -3.04 7.20
N GLY A 306 22.27 -2.33 6.68
CA GLY A 306 23.58 -2.89 6.30
C GLY A 306 24.43 -3.37 7.50
N THR A 307 24.20 -2.79 8.68
CA THR A 307 24.94 -3.13 9.90
C THR A 307 24.23 -4.07 10.85
N ASN A 308 22.89 -4.16 10.77
CA ASN A 308 22.04 -4.94 11.67
C ASN A 308 21.45 -6.16 10.95
N ARG A 309 21.28 -7.27 11.68
CA ARG A 309 20.63 -8.48 11.16
C ARG A 309 19.13 -8.45 11.42
N PHE A 310 18.41 -7.70 10.58
CA PHE A 310 16.95 -7.78 10.57
C PHE A 310 16.48 -8.89 9.63
N GLN A 311 15.37 -9.51 9.98
CA GLN A 311 14.70 -10.49 9.11
C GLN A 311 13.20 -10.24 9.16
N GLY A 312 12.61 -9.92 8.00
CA GLY A 312 11.16 -10.01 7.83
C GLY A 312 10.71 -11.47 7.91
N GLN A 313 9.51 -11.71 8.41
CA GLN A 313 8.95 -13.06 8.50
C GLN A 313 8.47 -13.55 7.12
N VAL A 314 7.98 -12.63 6.28
CA VAL A 314 7.45 -12.89 4.94
C VAL A 314 8.18 -12.08 3.89
N PRO A 315 8.81 -12.70 2.89
CA PRO A 315 9.50 -11.98 1.82
C PRO A 315 8.52 -11.20 0.92
N ALA A 316 8.68 -9.88 0.83
CA ALA A 316 7.84 -9.03 -0.01
C ALA A 316 7.98 -9.31 -1.52
N ALA A 317 9.09 -9.90 -1.96
CA ALA A 317 9.28 -10.33 -3.35
C ALA A 317 8.21 -11.34 -3.83
N GLY A 318 7.52 -12.02 -2.91
CA GLY A 318 6.38 -12.89 -3.23
C GLY A 318 5.14 -12.14 -3.75
N LEU A 319 5.09 -10.81 -3.58
CA LEU A 319 4.01 -9.95 -4.06
C LEU A 319 4.20 -9.48 -5.51
N ARG A 320 5.30 -9.85 -6.17
CA ARG A 320 5.51 -9.48 -7.56
C ARG A 320 4.36 -9.93 -8.45
N ALA A 321 3.97 -9.06 -9.38
CA ALA A 321 2.90 -9.33 -10.32
C ALA A 321 3.13 -10.65 -11.06
N ARG A 322 2.07 -11.47 -11.14
CA ARG A 322 2.11 -12.73 -11.86
C ARG A 322 1.73 -12.49 -13.31
N PRO A 323 2.49 -13.02 -14.28
CA PRO A 323 2.13 -12.87 -15.67
C PRO A 323 0.69 -13.31 -15.94
N ARG A 324 -0.08 -12.45 -16.62
CA ARG A 324 -1.44 -12.71 -17.06
C ARG A 324 -1.61 -12.23 -18.51
N LEU A 325 -2.63 -12.73 -19.18
CA LEU A 325 -3.02 -12.15 -20.46
C LEU A 325 -3.57 -10.74 -20.22
N PRO A 326 -3.27 -9.79 -21.12
CA PRO A 326 -3.85 -8.46 -21.05
C PRO A 326 -5.38 -8.52 -21.04
N MET A 327 -5.98 -7.55 -20.34
CA MET A 327 -7.44 -7.40 -20.34
C MET A 327 -7.95 -7.24 -21.79
N VAL A 328 -8.95 -8.05 -22.16
CA VAL A 328 -9.47 -8.02 -23.54
C VAL A 328 -10.07 -6.64 -23.87
N PRO A 329 -9.90 -6.14 -25.12
CA PRO A 329 -10.27 -4.77 -25.49
C PRO A 329 -11.72 -4.40 -25.17
N GLU A 330 -12.66 -5.30 -25.44
CA GLU A 330 -14.10 -5.07 -25.19
C GLU A 330 -14.40 -4.89 -23.70
N ARG A 331 -13.76 -5.70 -22.85
CA ARG A 331 -13.92 -5.62 -21.39
C ARG A 331 -13.27 -4.34 -20.85
N ARG A 332 -12.09 -3.94 -21.40
CA ARG A 332 -11.42 -2.68 -21.06
C ARG A 332 -12.28 -1.47 -21.43
N ALA A 333 -12.92 -1.48 -22.61
CA ALA A 333 -13.82 -0.42 -23.02
C ALA A 333 -15.01 -0.25 -22.05
N ILE A 334 -15.67 -1.35 -21.69
CA ILE A 334 -16.76 -1.35 -20.69
C ILE A 334 -16.28 -0.78 -19.35
N ALA A 335 -15.11 -1.20 -18.87
CA ALA A 335 -14.55 -0.71 -17.61
C ALA A 335 -14.21 0.79 -17.66
N THR A 336 -13.71 1.28 -18.79
CA THR A 336 -13.40 2.69 -19.03
C THR A 336 -14.66 3.56 -19.02
N GLU A 337 -15.71 3.12 -19.71
CA GLU A 337 -17.02 3.80 -19.72
C GLU A 337 -17.64 3.83 -18.32
N LEU A 338 -17.58 2.71 -17.59
CA LEU A 338 -18.04 2.62 -16.21
C LEU A 338 -17.29 3.61 -15.30
N ALA A 339 -15.96 3.64 -15.38
CA ALA A 339 -15.14 4.56 -14.58
C ALA A 339 -15.51 6.03 -14.87
N ALA A 340 -15.79 6.39 -16.11
CA ALA A 340 -16.23 7.73 -16.50
C ALA A 340 -17.61 8.06 -15.90
N ALA A 341 -18.58 7.15 -16.05
CA ALA A 341 -19.93 7.35 -15.52
C ALA A 341 -19.98 7.52 -13.99
N LEU A 342 -19.24 6.69 -13.24
CA LEU A 342 -19.16 6.78 -11.79
C LEU A 342 -18.45 8.06 -11.32
N ARG A 343 -17.47 8.58 -12.06
CA ARG A 343 -16.85 9.87 -11.75
C ARG A 343 -17.79 11.04 -11.98
N GLU A 344 -18.58 11.01 -13.03
CA GLU A 344 -19.58 12.06 -13.30
C GLU A 344 -20.63 12.08 -12.20
N GLN A 345 -21.10 10.91 -11.74
CA GLN A 345 -22.04 10.80 -10.63
C GLN A 345 -21.46 11.33 -9.31
N ALA A 346 -20.17 11.06 -9.02
CA ALA A 346 -19.51 11.54 -7.80
C ALA A 346 -19.24 13.06 -7.80
N ALA A 347 -19.31 13.74 -8.95
CA ALA A 347 -19.10 15.18 -9.09
C ALA A 347 -20.38 16.00 -8.92
N THR A 348 -21.54 15.36 -8.90
CA THR A 348 -22.88 15.97 -8.73
C THR A 348 -23.36 15.88 -7.29
#